data_b35cd7d6edd61f61e845fd6e1865a996
#
_entry.id   b35cd7d6edd61f61e845fd6e1865a996
#
_cell.length_a   1.000
_cell.length_b   1.000
_cell.length_c   1.000
_cell.angle_alpha   90.00
_cell.angle_beta   90.00
_cell.angle_gamma   90.00
#
_symmetry.space_group_name_H-M   'P 1'
#
loop_
_entity.id
_entity.type
_entity.pdbx_description
1 polymer ?
#
loop_
_entity_poly.entity_id
_entity_poly.type
_entity_poly.pdbx_seq_one_letter_code
_entity_poly.pdbx_strand_id
1 'polypeptide(L)'
;TPEGPNIGLINSLAVYARTNEYGFLETPYRKVIDNRVTDQIEYLSAIDEAQYVIAQANASLDAQGRFTDELVSSRYLNEFTLSTTDRLQYMDVSPRQIVSVAASLIPFLEHDDANRALMGSNMQRQAVPTLRSETPLVGTGMERPVAIDSGVTVVGRRGGVVDSVDASRIVVRVNDAETTAGDADAGRPA
;
A
#
# COMPACT_ATOMS: atom_id res chain seq x y z
N THR A 1 13.95 6.17 7.60
CA THR A 1 14.45 6.99 8.70
C THR A 1 15.28 8.17 8.15
N PRO A 2 15.31 9.35 8.80
CA PRO A 2 16.17 10.45 8.37
C PRO A 2 17.65 10.13 8.59
N GLU A 3 18.51 10.83 7.85
CA GLU A 3 19.95 10.84 8.10
C GLU A 3 20.30 11.89 9.17
N GLY A 4 21.29 11.60 10.01
CA GLY A 4 21.79 12.53 11.01
C GLY A 4 21.42 12.15 12.44
N PRO A 5 21.33 13.15 13.38
CA PRO A 5 21.12 12.88 14.81
C PRO A 5 19.83 12.09 15.13
N ASN A 6 18.83 12.20 14.29
CA ASN A 6 17.53 11.55 14.48
C ASN A 6 17.43 10.15 13.82
N ILE A 7 18.53 9.58 13.37
CA ILE A 7 18.54 8.27 12.74
C ILE A 7 18.00 7.20 13.71
N GLY A 8 17.03 6.40 13.22
CA GLY A 8 16.38 5.37 14.03
C GLY A 8 15.34 5.88 15.04
N LEU A 9 15.32 7.18 15.34
CA LEU A 9 14.36 7.77 16.28
C LEU A 9 13.05 8.19 15.59
N ILE A 10 13.11 8.55 14.32
CA ILE A 10 11.95 8.92 13.51
C ILE A 10 11.76 7.83 12.46
N ASN A 11 10.59 7.23 12.46
CA ASN A 11 10.20 6.17 11.52
C ASN A 11 8.88 6.53 10.84
N SER A 12 8.62 5.89 9.71
CA SER A 12 7.37 6.02 8.97
C SER A 12 6.62 4.69 8.98
N LEU A 13 5.28 4.74 8.90
CA LEU A 13 4.48 3.54 8.72
C LEU A 13 4.78 2.89 7.37
N ALA A 14 4.76 1.56 7.35
CA ALA A 14 4.77 0.79 6.11
C ALA A 14 3.44 0.96 5.36
N VAL A 15 3.49 0.74 4.05
CA VAL A 15 2.30 0.70 3.21
C VAL A 15 1.36 -0.40 3.71
N TYR A 16 0.06 -0.12 3.76
CA TYR A 16 -1.02 -0.96 4.31
C TYR A 16 -1.04 -1.11 5.83
N ALA A 17 -0.04 -0.65 6.58
CA ALA A 17 -0.12 -0.66 8.04
C ALA A 17 -1.17 0.34 8.53
N ARG A 18 -1.91 -0.06 9.55
CA ARG A 18 -2.90 0.79 10.22
C ARG A 18 -2.82 0.61 11.73
N THR A 19 -3.46 1.50 12.46
CA THR A 19 -3.67 1.36 13.90
C THR A 19 -5.05 0.74 14.18
N ASN A 20 -5.13 -0.13 15.17
CA ASN A 20 -6.40 -0.64 15.66
C ASN A 20 -7.05 0.31 16.68
N GLU A 21 -8.22 -0.08 17.23
CA GLU A 21 -8.95 0.71 18.25
C GLU A 21 -8.11 1.00 19.50
N TYR A 22 -7.14 0.15 19.82
CA TYR A 22 -6.26 0.29 21.00
C TYR A 22 -4.95 1.02 20.68
N GLY A 23 -4.71 1.43 19.43
CA GLY A 23 -3.51 2.09 18.99
C GLY A 23 -2.36 1.16 18.61
N PHE A 24 -2.54 -0.16 18.57
CA PHE A 24 -1.54 -1.10 18.08
C PHE A 24 -1.48 -1.10 16.56
N LEU A 25 -0.28 -1.28 16.03
CA LEU A 25 -0.06 -1.42 14.59
C LEU A 25 -0.50 -2.80 14.11
N GLU A 26 -1.25 -2.82 13.04
CA GLU A 26 -1.70 -4.02 12.36
C GLU A 26 -1.31 -3.99 10.88
N THR A 27 -1.06 -5.16 10.32
CA THR A 27 -0.70 -5.35 8.93
C THR A 27 -1.63 -6.40 8.31
N PRO A 28 -2.04 -6.24 7.04
CA PRO A 28 -2.93 -7.20 6.39
C PRO A 28 -2.19 -8.45 5.93
N TYR A 29 -2.85 -9.59 6.06
CA TYR A 29 -2.40 -10.89 5.56
C TYR A 29 -3.54 -11.61 4.87
N ARG A 30 -3.22 -12.40 3.86
CA ARG A 30 -4.17 -13.28 3.17
C ARG A 30 -4.20 -14.62 3.89
N LYS A 31 -5.38 -15.09 4.21
CA LYS A 31 -5.56 -16.38 4.90
C LYS A 31 -5.31 -17.54 3.95
N VAL A 32 -4.57 -18.54 4.43
CA VAL A 32 -4.34 -19.80 3.72
C VAL A 32 -5.19 -20.90 4.34
N ILE A 33 -5.97 -21.58 3.51
CA ILE A 33 -6.83 -22.71 3.93
C ILE A 33 -6.57 -23.86 2.95
N ASP A 34 -6.24 -25.02 3.47
CA ASP A 34 -6.01 -26.25 2.69
C ASP A 34 -5.04 -26.04 1.52
N ASN A 35 -3.88 -25.47 1.81
CA ASN A 35 -2.84 -25.15 0.83
C ASN A 35 -3.27 -24.16 -0.27
N ARG A 36 -4.34 -23.43 -0.05
CA ARG A 36 -4.87 -22.43 -0.97
C ARG A 36 -4.90 -21.06 -0.32
N VAL A 37 -4.35 -20.08 -1.02
CA VAL A 37 -4.44 -18.66 -0.64
C VAL A 37 -5.84 -18.15 -0.97
N THR A 38 -6.53 -17.62 0.03
CA THR A 38 -7.88 -17.07 -0.12
C THR A 38 -7.82 -15.56 -0.33
N ASP A 39 -8.93 -14.96 -0.75
CA ASP A 39 -9.08 -13.51 -0.83
C ASP A 39 -9.50 -12.87 0.51
N GLN A 40 -9.63 -13.69 1.55
CA GLN A 40 -9.92 -13.21 2.89
C GLN A 40 -8.68 -12.54 3.47
N ILE A 41 -8.81 -11.26 3.79
CA ILE A 41 -7.74 -10.45 4.39
C ILE A 41 -8.05 -10.26 5.87
N GLU A 42 -7.09 -10.60 6.70
CA GLU A 42 -7.13 -10.37 8.14
C GLU A 42 -5.98 -9.46 8.56
N TYR A 43 -6.25 -8.55 9.47
CA TYR A 43 -5.23 -7.65 10.02
C TYR A 43 -4.72 -8.24 11.33
N LEU A 44 -3.43 -8.47 11.40
CA LEU A 44 -2.76 -9.05 12.56
C LEU A 44 -1.83 -8.04 13.21
N SER A 45 -1.84 -8.01 14.54
CA SER A 45 -0.82 -7.32 15.32
C SER A 45 0.47 -8.14 15.40
N ALA A 46 1.56 -7.54 15.86
CA ALA A 46 2.84 -8.26 16.03
C ALA A 46 2.74 -9.46 16.99
N ILE A 47 1.85 -9.37 17.98
CA ILE A 47 1.63 -10.45 18.97
C ILE A 47 0.92 -11.63 18.31
N ASP A 48 -0.10 -11.35 17.50
CA ASP A 48 -0.85 -12.37 16.79
C ASP A 48 -0.02 -13.00 15.69
N GLU A 49 0.72 -12.17 14.93
CA GLU A 49 1.61 -12.61 13.86
C GLU A 49 2.63 -13.66 14.33
N ALA A 50 3.19 -13.47 15.53
CA ALA A 50 4.20 -14.38 16.08
C ALA A 50 3.72 -15.83 16.24
N GLN A 51 2.41 -16.07 16.28
CA GLN A 51 1.84 -17.40 16.45
C GLN A 51 1.69 -18.17 15.15
N TYR A 52 1.81 -17.49 14.00
CA TYR A 52 1.51 -18.05 12.70
C TYR A 52 2.74 -18.16 11.80
N VAL A 53 2.69 -19.14 10.89
CA VAL A 53 3.67 -19.27 9.81
C VAL A 53 3.13 -18.54 8.59
N ILE A 54 3.88 -17.53 8.13
CA ILE A 54 3.45 -16.61 7.09
C ILE A 54 4.34 -16.76 5.86
N ALA A 55 3.74 -17.12 4.72
CA ALA A 55 4.43 -17.20 3.45
C ALA A 55 4.76 -15.80 2.90
N GLN A 56 5.88 -15.67 2.20
CA GLN A 56 6.22 -14.43 1.51
C GLN A 56 5.32 -14.18 0.30
N ALA A 57 5.12 -12.90 -0.05
CA ALA A 57 4.26 -12.49 -1.16
C ALA A 57 4.74 -12.95 -2.55
N ASN A 58 6.02 -13.31 -2.68
CA ASN A 58 6.62 -13.79 -3.93
C ASN A 58 6.52 -15.31 -4.12
N ALA A 59 5.85 -16.04 -3.23
CA ALA A 59 5.65 -17.47 -3.37
C ALA A 59 4.90 -17.81 -4.66
N SER A 60 5.32 -18.88 -5.32
CA SER A 60 4.70 -19.34 -6.58
C SER A 60 3.33 -19.94 -6.31
N LEU A 61 2.32 -19.44 -7.01
CA LEU A 61 0.93 -19.91 -6.92
C LEU A 61 0.46 -20.39 -8.30
N ASP A 62 -0.38 -21.40 -8.31
CA ASP A 62 -1.09 -21.83 -9.52
C ASP A 62 -2.31 -20.94 -9.82
N ALA A 63 -3.01 -21.23 -10.91
CA ALA A 63 -4.21 -20.48 -11.31
C ALA A 63 -5.38 -20.62 -10.31
N GLN A 64 -5.34 -21.60 -9.42
CA GLN A 64 -6.32 -21.83 -8.36
C GLN A 64 -5.91 -21.22 -7.02
N GLY A 65 -4.73 -20.59 -6.96
CA GLY A 65 -4.19 -19.98 -5.73
C GLY A 65 -3.54 -20.98 -4.78
N ARG A 66 -3.10 -22.15 -5.27
CA ARG A 66 -2.37 -23.13 -4.46
C ARG A 66 -0.87 -22.94 -4.63
N PHE A 67 -0.11 -23.24 -3.58
CA PHE A 67 1.33 -23.23 -3.65
C PHE A 67 1.83 -24.36 -4.58
N THR A 68 2.73 -24.03 -5.49
CA THR A 68 3.33 -24.97 -6.44
C THR A 68 4.55 -25.67 -5.88
N ASP A 69 5.26 -25.01 -4.97
CA ASP A 69 6.48 -25.51 -4.37
C ASP A 69 6.20 -26.27 -3.07
N GLU A 70 6.90 -27.37 -2.83
CA GLU A 70 6.75 -28.15 -1.58
C GLU A 70 7.31 -27.39 -0.36
N LEU A 71 8.37 -26.59 -0.58
CA LEU A 71 9.00 -25.76 0.43
C LEU A 71 8.87 -24.29 0.03
N VAL A 72 8.21 -23.52 0.87
CA VAL A 72 7.93 -22.12 0.65
C VAL A 72 8.72 -21.27 1.64
N SER A 73 9.33 -20.19 1.14
CA SER A 73 9.94 -19.18 2.01
C SER A 73 8.88 -18.55 2.91
N SER A 74 9.08 -18.65 4.19
CA SER A 74 8.14 -18.22 5.21
C SER A 74 8.84 -17.51 6.37
N ARG A 75 8.04 -16.88 7.20
CA ARG A 75 8.47 -16.22 8.42
C ARG A 75 7.72 -16.84 9.60
N TYR A 76 8.47 -17.19 10.64
CA TYR A 76 7.92 -17.65 11.91
C TYR A 76 8.76 -17.08 13.05
N LEU A 77 8.13 -16.48 14.07
CA LEU A 77 8.78 -15.83 15.19
C LEU A 77 9.89 -14.82 14.76
N ASN A 78 9.63 -14.04 13.70
CA ASN A 78 10.58 -13.10 13.08
C ASN A 78 11.83 -13.74 12.43
N GLU A 79 11.88 -15.07 12.30
CA GLU A 79 12.93 -15.77 11.60
C GLU A 79 12.46 -16.23 10.23
N PHE A 80 13.34 -16.11 9.23
CA PHE A 80 13.07 -16.64 7.90
C PHE A 80 13.39 -18.12 7.85
N THR A 81 12.39 -18.91 7.45
CA THR A 81 12.49 -20.37 7.38
C THR A 81 11.89 -20.88 6.07
N LEU A 82 12.25 -22.07 5.68
CA LEU A 82 11.53 -22.83 4.65
C LEU A 82 10.52 -23.73 5.34
N SER A 83 9.26 -23.59 5.01
CA SER A 83 8.17 -24.36 5.60
C SER A 83 7.43 -25.14 4.52
N THR A 84 6.93 -26.31 4.90
CA THR A 84 6.02 -27.08 4.05
C THR A 84 4.67 -26.39 3.97
N THR A 85 3.96 -26.58 2.86
CA THR A 85 2.69 -25.92 2.58
C THR A 85 1.60 -26.19 3.62
N ASP A 86 1.64 -27.36 4.26
CA ASP A 86 0.66 -27.73 5.32
C ASP A 86 0.79 -26.88 6.58
N ARG A 87 1.93 -26.25 6.81
CA ARG A 87 2.19 -25.41 7.97
C ARG A 87 1.85 -23.94 7.75
N LEU A 88 1.59 -23.53 6.51
CA LEU A 88 1.31 -22.15 6.16
C LEU A 88 -0.12 -21.77 6.54
N GLN A 89 -0.27 -20.70 7.28
CA GLN A 89 -1.57 -20.21 7.77
C GLN A 89 -1.94 -18.88 7.13
N TYR A 90 -0.95 -18.06 6.79
CA TYR A 90 -1.11 -16.78 6.14
C TYR A 90 -0.07 -16.57 5.04
N MET A 91 -0.33 -15.60 4.18
CA MET A 91 0.57 -15.12 3.16
C MET A 91 0.57 -13.59 3.15
N ASP A 92 1.73 -13.00 2.93
CA ASP A 92 1.84 -11.55 2.72
C ASP A 92 0.98 -11.11 1.53
N VAL A 93 0.32 -9.96 1.65
CA VAL A 93 -0.57 -9.43 0.60
C VAL A 93 0.23 -8.95 -0.60
N SER A 94 1.35 -8.25 -0.36
CA SER A 94 2.18 -7.67 -1.41
C SER A 94 3.60 -7.43 -0.89
N PRO A 95 4.62 -7.51 -1.75
CA PRO A 95 5.98 -7.09 -1.39
C PRO A 95 6.08 -5.61 -0.96
N ARG A 96 5.14 -4.79 -1.39
CA ARG A 96 5.10 -3.36 -1.05
C ARG A 96 4.83 -3.09 0.43
N GLN A 97 4.28 -4.04 1.16
CA GLN A 97 3.93 -3.83 2.57
C GLN A 97 5.13 -3.69 3.51
N ILE A 98 6.35 -3.96 3.04
CA ILE A 98 7.58 -3.78 3.84
C ILE A 98 8.20 -2.40 3.70
N VAL A 99 7.77 -1.59 2.74
CA VAL A 99 8.32 -0.26 2.46
C VAL A 99 7.40 0.85 2.94
N SER A 100 7.96 2.02 3.21
CA SER A 100 7.18 3.23 3.50
C SER A 100 6.52 3.77 2.23
N VAL A 101 5.55 4.68 2.39
CA VAL A 101 4.91 5.36 1.25
C VAL A 101 5.94 6.09 0.39
N ALA A 102 6.91 6.79 0.99
CA ALA A 102 7.95 7.49 0.25
C ALA A 102 8.82 6.52 -0.57
N ALA A 103 9.26 5.41 0.01
CA ALA A 103 10.03 4.39 -0.69
C ALA A 103 9.21 3.71 -1.80
N SER A 104 7.91 3.54 -1.62
CA SER A 104 7.03 2.93 -2.63
C SER A 104 6.85 3.77 -3.90
N LEU A 105 7.22 5.04 -3.87
CA LEU A 105 7.20 5.96 -5.01
C LEU A 105 8.50 5.92 -5.83
N ILE A 106 9.54 5.20 -5.39
CA ILE A 106 10.81 5.08 -6.11
C ILE A 106 10.66 4.00 -7.20
N PRO A 107 10.76 4.36 -8.49
CA PRO A 107 10.74 3.37 -9.56
C PRO A 107 11.96 2.45 -9.49
N PHE A 108 11.77 1.17 -9.78
CA PHE A 108 12.83 0.15 -9.76
C PHE A 108 13.59 0.06 -8.43
N LEU A 109 12.89 0.24 -7.31
CA LEU A 109 13.46 0.21 -5.96
C LEU A 109 14.24 -1.08 -5.69
N GLU A 110 13.78 -2.21 -6.22
CA GLU A 110 14.41 -3.52 -6.06
C GLU A 110 15.82 -3.61 -6.66
N HIS A 111 16.18 -2.70 -7.53
CA HIS A 111 17.52 -2.61 -8.15
C HIS A 111 18.45 -1.61 -7.47
N ASP A 112 17.95 -0.88 -6.48
CA ASP A 112 18.71 0.15 -5.77
C ASP A 112 19.34 -0.42 -4.49
N ASP A 113 20.53 0.07 -4.16
CA ASP A 113 21.14 -0.16 -2.86
C ASP A 113 20.32 0.52 -1.75
N ALA A 114 20.23 -0.13 -0.59
CA ALA A 114 19.44 0.36 0.54
C ALA A 114 19.85 1.79 0.99
N ASN A 115 21.15 2.09 0.99
CA ASN A 115 21.65 3.41 1.36
C ASN A 115 21.18 4.50 0.38
N ARG A 116 21.19 4.18 -0.92
CA ARG A 116 20.73 5.13 -1.96
C ARG A 116 19.22 5.29 -1.94
N ALA A 117 18.47 4.24 -1.68
CA ALA A 117 17.02 4.30 -1.48
C ALA A 117 16.65 5.16 -0.27
N LEU A 118 17.38 5.06 0.83
CA LEU A 118 17.21 5.92 2.01
C LEU A 118 17.44 7.39 1.67
N MET A 119 18.53 7.71 0.97
CA MET A 119 18.82 9.09 0.53
C MET A 119 17.73 9.60 -0.41
N GLY A 120 17.32 8.80 -1.40
CA GLY A 120 16.28 9.14 -2.36
C GLY A 120 14.93 9.42 -1.68
N SER A 121 14.48 8.59 -0.77
CA SER A 121 13.24 8.79 -0.03
C SER A 121 13.27 10.03 0.86
N ASN A 122 14.42 10.35 1.45
CA ASN A 122 14.59 11.59 2.21
C ASN A 122 14.56 12.83 1.31
N MET A 123 15.16 12.77 0.12
CA MET A 123 15.13 13.88 -0.85
C MET A 123 13.74 14.13 -1.44
N GLN A 124 12.89 13.10 -1.58
CA GLN A 124 11.49 13.29 -2.01
C GLN A 124 10.73 14.26 -1.09
N ARG A 125 11.01 14.24 0.21
CA ARG A 125 10.37 15.16 1.17
C ARG A 125 10.82 16.61 1.05
N GLN A 126 11.86 16.87 0.27
CA GLN A 126 12.42 18.20 0.00
C GLN A 126 12.07 18.68 -1.42
N ALA A 127 11.13 17.99 -2.09
CA ALA A 127 10.75 18.30 -3.45
C ALA A 127 10.09 19.69 -3.54
N VAL A 128 10.42 20.42 -4.60
CA VAL A 128 9.83 21.73 -4.91
C VAL A 128 8.96 21.58 -6.16
N PRO A 129 7.73 22.10 -6.16
CA PRO A 129 6.88 22.09 -7.35
C PRO A 129 7.54 22.77 -8.53
N THR A 130 7.43 22.14 -9.69
CA THR A 130 7.93 22.73 -10.94
C THR A 130 7.01 23.82 -11.45
N LEU A 131 7.54 24.73 -12.25
CA LEU A 131 6.77 25.83 -12.83
C LEU A 131 5.64 25.30 -13.73
N ARG A 132 5.88 24.20 -14.42
CA ARG A 132 4.91 23.48 -15.24
C ARG A 132 4.97 21.99 -14.86
N SER A 133 3.83 21.44 -14.45
CA SER A 133 3.71 20.02 -14.12
C SER A 133 3.63 19.16 -15.38
N GLU A 134 4.35 18.05 -15.38
CA GLU A 134 4.31 17.05 -16.45
C GLU A 134 4.08 15.67 -15.83
N THR A 135 3.44 14.78 -16.60
CA THR A 135 3.27 13.39 -16.18
C THR A 135 4.61 12.67 -16.23
N PRO A 136 5.03 11.98 -15.14
CA PRO A 136 6.26 11.19 -15.15
C PRO A 136 6.19 10.09 -16.23
N LEU A 137 7.30 9.88 -16.94
CA LEU A 137 7.41 8.81 -17.94
C LEU A 137 7.40 7.42 -17.29
N VAL A 138 7.95 7.31 -16.08
CA VAL A 138 8.00 6.07 -15.29
C VAL A 138 7.39 6.34 -13.94
N GLY A 139 6.44 5.50 -13.54
CA GLY A 139 5.77 5.58 -12.25
C GLY A 139 5.63 4.20 -11.60
N THR A 140 5.24 4.18 -10.33
CA THR A 140 5.06 2.96 -9.54
C THR A 140 3.59 2.54 -9.40
N GLY A 141 2.65 3.38 -9.81
CA GLY A 141 1.22 3.21 -9.59
C GLY A 141 0.73 3.71 -8.22
N MET A 142 1.63 4.17 -7.36
CA MET A 142 1.29 4.73 -6.04
C MET A 142 1.01 6.24 -6.10
N GLU A 143 1.32 6.91 -7.19
CA GLU A 143 1.20 8.35 -7.31
C GLU A 143 -0.25 8.83 -7.12
N ARG A 144 -1.18 8.16 -7.77
CA ARG A 144 -2.62 8.51 -7.68
C ARG A 144 -3.21 8.26 -6.29
N PRO A 145 -3.06 7.06 -5.68
CA PRO A 145 -3.51 6.85 -4.30
C PRO A 145 -2.91 7.85 -3.31
N VAL A 146 -1.61 8.12 -3.40
CA VAL A 146 -0.93 9.08 -2.53
C VAL A 146 -1.49 10.49 -2.68
N ALA A 147 -1.73 10.95 -3.92
CA ALA A 147 -2.31 12.27 -4.17
C ALA A 147 -3.74 12.41 -3.60
N ILE A 148 -4.55 11.36 -3.74
CA ILE A 148 -5.93 11.35 -3.22
C ILE A 148 -5.94 11.30 -1.70
N ASP A 149 -5.21 10.35 -1.11
CA ASP A 149 -5.23 10.08 0.34
C ASP A 149 -4.53 11.17 1.15
N SER A 150 -3.61 11.93 0.54
CA SER A 150 -2.97 13.09 1.20
C SER A 150 -3.94 14.20 1.57
N GLY A 151 -5.11 14.26 0.92
CA GLY A 151 -6.12 15.30 1.12
C GLY A 151 -5.74 16.68 0.60
N VAL A 152 -4.60 16.84 -0.10
CA VAL A 152 -4.18 18.11 -0.69
C VAL A 152 -4.82 18.38 -2.05
N THR A 153 -5.41 17.36 -2.66
CA THR A 153 -6.12 17.45 -3.94
C THR A 153 -7.63 17.45 -3.73
N VAL A 154 -8.34 18.25 -4.50
CA VAL A 154 -9.81 18.20 -4.56
C VAL A 154 -10.19 17.21 -5.64
N VAL A 155 -10.86 16.13 -5.24
CA VAL A 155 -11.27 15.04 -6.13
C VAL A 155 -12.77 15.17 -6.44
N GLY A 156 -13.13 14.95 -7.72
CA GLY A 156 -14.53 14.86 -8.12
C GLY A 156 -15.23 13.69 -7.44
N ARG A 157 -16.36 13.95 -6.80
CA ARG A 157 -17.14 12.90 -6.10
C ARG A 157 -18.03 12.09 -7.04
N ARG A 158 -18.39 12.67 -8.18
CA ARG A 158 -19.28 12.07 -9.19
C ARG A 158 -18.73 12.34 -10.59
N GLY A 159 -18.99 11.45 -11.52
CA GLY A 159 -18.66 11.64 -12.92
C GLY A 159 -19.57 12.71 -13.56
N GLY A 160 -19.02 13.49 -14.46
CA GLY A 160 -19.75 14.58 -15.10
C GLY A 160 -18.94 15.31 -16.15
N VAL A 161 -19.50 16.40 -16.64
CA VAL A 161 -18.87 17.28 -17.62
C VAL A 161 -18.62 18.64 -16.94
N VAL A 162 -17.41 19.16 -17.14
CA VAL A 162 -17.05 20.49 -16.63
C VAL A 162 -17.84 21.54 -17.38
N ASP A 163 -18.66 22.30 -16.68
CA ASP A 163 -19.53 23.33 -17.22
C ASP A 163 -18.85 24.70 -17.22
N SER A 164 -18.20 25.06 -16.12
CA SER A 164 -17.46 26.31 -16.03
C SER A 164 -16.26 26.18 -15.09
N VAL A 165 -15.24 26.98 -15.33
CA VAL A 165 -14.01 27.07 -14.53
C VAL A 165 -13.66 28.52 -14.30
N ASP A 166 -13.45 28.89 -13.06
CA ASP A 166 -12.88 30.19 -12.68
C ASP A 166 -11.70 30.01 -11.72
N ALA A 167 -11.10 31.09 -11.25
CA ALA A 167 -9.92 31.04 -10.37
C ALA A 167 -10.19 30.36 -9.00
N SER A 168 -11.43 30.24 -8.58
CA SER A 168 -11.83 29.77 -7.24
C SER A 168 -12.66 28.50 -7.25
N ARG A 169 -13.23 28.12 -8.40
CA ARG A 169 -14.18 27.00 -8.47
C ARG A 169 -14.18 26.32 -9.84
N ILE A 170 -14.53 25.05 -9.83
CA ILE A 170 -14.84 24.24 -11.00
C ILE A 170 -16.28 23.74 -10.83
N VAL A 171 -17.15 24.05 -11.78
CA VAL A 171 -18.54 23.59 -11.76
C VAL A 171 -18.65 22.37 -12.67
N VAL A 172 -19.10 21.25 -12.10
CA VAL A 172 -19.30 20.00 -12.83
C VAL A 172 -20.77 19.67 -12.85
N ARG A 173 -21.30 19.50 -14.06
CA ARG A 173 -22.65 18.95 -14.30
C ARG A 173 -22.57 17.44 -14.23
N VAL A 174 -23.20 16.87 -13.21
CA VAL A 174 -23.18 15.41 -12.95
C VAL A 174 -23.96 14.67 -14.05
N ASN A 175 -23.50 13.49 -14.44
CA ASN A 175 -24.18 12.62 -15.38
C ASN A 175 -25.50 12.08 -14.81
N ASP A 176 -26.56 11.98 -15.62
CA ASP A 176 -27.89 11.54 -15.17
C ASP A 176 -27.88 10.14 -14.52
N ALA A 177 -27.03 9.24 -15.00
CA ALA A 177 -26.88 7.89 -14.45
C ALA A 177 -26.32 7.89 -13.02
N GLU A 178 -25.55 8.91 -12.63
CA GLU A 178 -24.97 9.03 -11.28
C GLU A 178 -25.84 9.83 -10.32
N THR A 179 -26.81 10.59 -10.85
CA THR A 179 -27.77 11.33 -10.03
C THR A 179 -28.71 10.36 -9.30
N THR A 180 -28.97 9.18 -9.88
CA THR A 180 -29.82 8.14 -9.28
C THR A 180 -29.07 7.21 -8.31
N ALA A 181 -27.76 7.12 -8.39
CA ALA A 181 -26.93 6.32 -7.46
C ALA A 181 -26.72 7.00 -6.08
N GLY A 182 -27.34 8.04 -5.88
CA GLY A 182 -27.72 8.78 -4.78
C GLY A 182 -26.87 9.07 -3.61
N ASP A 183 -27.59 9.51 -2.77
CA ASP A 183 -27.34 10.09 -1.47
C ASP A 183 -26.65 9.18 -0.43
N ALA A 184 -26.38 7.93 -0.74
CA ALA A 184 -25.74 7.03 0.21
C ALA A 184 -24.23 7.28 0.39
N ASP A 185 -23.57 7.94 -0.57
CA ASP A 185 -22.12 8.22 -0.55
C ASP A 185 -21.76 9.71 -0.35
N ALA A 186 -22.75 10.56 -0.09
CA ALA A 186 -22.56 12.00 0.12
C ALA A 186 -21.88 12.34 1.46
N GLY A 187 -20.83 11.64 1.81
CA GLY A 187 -20.09 11.87 3.05
C GLY A 187 -18.82 11.03 3.19
N ARG A 188 -18.56 10.10 2.27
CA ARG A 188 -17.30 9.38 2.27
C ARG A 188 -16.26 10.15 1.46
N PRO A 189 -15.08 10.43 2.02
CA PRO A 189 -13.94 10.83 1.21
C PRO A 189 -13.62 9.71 0.25
N ALA A 190 -13.49 10.05 -1.04
CA ALA A 190 -13.12 9.13 -2.09
C ALA A 190 -11.69 8.62 -1.90
#